data_c64e92b853f0165d2fd1c9ebcc617141
#
_entry.id   c64e92b853f0165d2fd1c9ebcc617141
#
_cell.length_a   1.000
_cell.length_b   1.000
_cell.length_c   1.000
_cell.angle_alpha   90.00
_cell.angle_beta   90.00
_cell.angle_gamma   90.00
#
_symmetry.space_group_name_H-M   'P 1'
#
loop_
_entity.id
_entity.type
_entity.pdbx_description
1 polymer ?
#
loop_
_entity_poly.entity_id
_entity_poly.type
_entity_poly.pdbx_seq_one_letter_code
_entity_poly.pdbx_strand_id
1 'polypeptide(L)'
;KYLYSIEDEGVAVFRRDKNGDLSRINSVDINGMRGCYLATDVDGRYLYVAGYHDGKVTVVHTHKDGRLGSVMDGVFHKGLGSVAERNFRPHVNCVRPTPDNKYLCAVDNGIDQVKIYRINKKKDKLELVDILRCPRESGPRIIRFSDDGRFAYLLFELSNEVKVYSYDGSGKNPEFELLQSITTLGKEDANDAIHNAASGISMSADGKYLFCTTAGENTVTMYAVDQETGLLTKKFTLPISGDYPKDLMIFPDNKHIAIANHGSNSITVFTVDYEKNIIMMNEKPRKIETPNCIHIWPVPDEWEDQADSAEN
;
A
#
# COMPACT_ATOMS: atom_id res chain seq x y z
N LYS A 1 -7.27 16.05 6.53
CA LYS A 1 -8.36 16.41 7.44
C LYS A 1 -8.93 15.18 8.16
N TYR A 2 -9.12 14.05 7.47
CA TYR A 2 -9.68 12.82 8.03
C TYR A 2 -8.67 11.68 7.95
N LEU A 3 -8.64 10.82 8.99
CA LEU A 3 -7.87 9.59 9.06
C LEU A 3 -8.84 8.42 9.14
N TYR A 4 -8.72 7.47 8.22
CA TYR A 4 -9.44 6.21 8.25
C TYR A 4 -8.54 5.12 8.81
N SER A 5 -9.06 4.32 9.73
CA SER A 5 -8.33 3.25 10.40
C SER A 5 -9.12 1.95 10.39
N ILE A 6 -8.41 0.84 10.30
CA ILE A 6 -8.97 -0.49 10.47
C ILE A 6 -9.20 -0.74 11.96
N GLU A 7 -10.36 -1.30 12.28
CA GLU A 7 -10.73 -1.85 13.58
C GLU A 7 -10.99 -3.36 13.46
N ASP A 8 -11.24 -4.03 14.56
CA ASP A 8 -11.38 -5.51 14.57
C ASP A 8 -12.53 -6.00 13.68
N GLU A 9 -13.66 -5.30 13.67
CA GLU A 9 -14.85 -5.69 12.89
C GLU A 9 -15.16 -4.74 11.73
N GLY A 10 -14.36 -3.69 11.56
CA GLY A 10 -14.67 -2.70 10.55
C GLY A 10 -13.63 -1.64 10.32
N VAL A 11 -14.11 -0.46 10.02
CA VAL A 11 -13.30 0.74 9.78
C VAL A 11 -13.87 1.91 10.55
N ALA A 12 -12.99 2.75 11.09
CA ALA A 12 -13.34 3.99 11.77
C ALA A 12 -12.76 5.19 11.05
N VAL A 13 -13.36 6.35 11.25
CA VAL A 13 -12.84 7.63 10.80
C VAL A 13 -12.64 8.58 11.97
N PHE A 14 -11.52 9.29 11.90
CA PHE A 14 -11.13 10.30 12.87
C PHE A 14 -10.94 11.65 12.16
N ARG A 15 -11.35 12.73 12.81
CA ARG A 15 -10.95 14.08 12.43
C ARG A 15 -9.61 14.38 13.11
N ARG A 16 -8.66 14.88 12.33
CA ARG A 16 -7.40 15.39 12.84
C ARG A 16 -7.48 16.91 12.96
N ASP A 17 -7.06 17.44 14.08
CA ASP A 17 -6.93 18.89 14.30
C ASP A 17 -5.51 19.39 13.89
N LYS A 18 -5.27 20.69 14.08
CA LYS A 18 -4.00 21.34 13.77
C LYS A 18 -2.81 20.86 14.63
N ASN A 19 -3.07 20.34 15.82
CA ASN A 19 -2.06 19.81 16.71
C ASN A 19 -1.73 18.34 16.39
N GLY A 20 -2.49 17.71 15.49
CA GLY A 20 -2.38 16.29 15.18
C GLY A 20 -3.27 15.40 16.03
N ASP A 21 -4.04 15.97 16.97
CA ASP A 21 -4.95 15.20 17.82
C ASP A 21 -6.10 14.64 17.02
N LEU A 22 -6.52 13.41 17.38
CA LEU A 22 -7.54 12.66 16.68
C LEU A 22 -8.82 12.58 17.49
N SER A 23 -9.93 13.02 16.91
CA SER A 23 -11.28 12.84 17.45
C SER A 23 -12.08 11.88 16.57
N ARG A 24 -12.62 10.82 17.18
CA ARG A 24 -13.42 9.82 16.46
C ARG A 24 -14.74 10.42 15.99
N ILE A 25 -15.08 10.19 14.72
CA ILE A 25 -16.35 10.64 14.12
C ILE A 25 -17.35 9.50 14.15
N ASN A 26 -17.09 8.42 13.41
CA ASN A 26 -17.92 7.21 13.41
C ASN A 26 -17.13 5.99 12.93
N SER A 27 -17.78 4.83 12.95
CA SER A 27 -17.27 3.58 12.39
C SER A 27 -18.37 2.82 11.67
N VAL A 28 -17.97 1.88 10.83
CA VAL A 28 -18.85 1.00 10.05
C VAL A 28 -18.28 -0.41 10.06
N ASP A 29 -19.13 -1.39 10.39
CA ASP A 29 -18.83 -2.81 10.25
C ASP A 29 -18.77 -3.17 8.76
N ILE A 30 -17.72 -3.89 8.35
CA ILE A 30 -17.52 -4.31 6.96
C ILE A 30 -18.15 -5.68 6.64
N ASN A 31 -18.91 -6.25 7.58
CA ASN A 31 -19.57 -7.55 7.41
C ASN A 31 -18.61 -8.66 6.96
N GLY A 32 -17.46 -8.74 7.59
CA GLY A 32 -16.38 -9.67 7.25
C GLY A 32 -15.32 -9.73 8.32
N MET A 33 -14.21 -10.39 8.01
CA MET A 33 -13.05 -10.41 8.91
C MET A 33 -12.30 -9.08 8.85
N ARG A 34 -11.45 -8.86 9.85
CA ARG A 34 -10.61 -7.65 9.95
C ARG A 34 -9.90 -7.34 8.64
N GLY A 35 -10.02 -6.09 8.19
CA GLY A 35 -9.28 -5.58 7.04
C GLY A 35 -7.76 -5.53 7.29
N CYS A 36 -6.99 -5.40 6.22
CA CYS A 36 -5.53 -5.26 6.29
C CYS A 36 -4.98 -4.06 5.51
N TYR A 37 -5.78 -3.47 4.63
CA TYR A 37 -5.38 -2.33 3.82
C TYR A 37 -6.57 -1.43 3.49
N LEU A 38 -6.32 -0.12 3.45
CA LEU A 38 -7.30 0.91 3.10
C LEU A 38 -6.80 1.78 1.96
N ALA A 39 -7.72 2.18 1.09
CA ALA A 39 -7.49 3.24 0.11
C ALA A 39 -8.79 4.02 -0.13
N THR A 40 -8.69 5.32 -0.35
CA THR A 40 -9.82 6.14 -0.86
C THR A 40 -9.71 6.31 -2.36
N ASP A 41 -10.84 6.51 -3.04
CA ASP A 41 -10.81 7.02 -4.40
C ASP A 41 -10.32 8.48 -4.43
N VAL A 42 -9.96 8.97 -5.61
CA VAL A 42 -9.44 10.34 -5.79
C VAL A 42 -10.48 11.40 -5.37
N ASP A 43 -11.76 11.12 -5.58
CA ASP A 43 -12.86 12.04 -5.26
C ASP A 43 -13.26 11.99 -3.77
N GLY A 44 -12.71 11.06 -2.98
CA GLY A 44 -13.07 10.87 -1.57
C GLY A 44 -14.53 10.44 -1.36
N ARG A 45 -15.11 9.67 -2.30
CA ARG A 45 -16.50 9.16 -2.21
C ARG A 45 -16.57 7.73 -1.69
N TYR A 46 -15.50 7.00 -1.86
CA TYR A 46 -15.41 5.59 -1.52
C TYR A 46 -14.16 5.31 -0.69
N LEU A 47 -14.32 4.48 0.32
CA LEU A 47 -13.25 3.82 1.03
C LEU A 47 -13.24 2.35 0.65
N TYR A 48 -12.13 1.87 0.14
CA TYR A 48 -11.90 0.47 -0.20
C TYR A 48 -11.15 -0.21 0.92
N VAL A 49 -11.56 -1.44 1.24
CA VAL A 49 -10.95 -2.26 2.28
C VAL A 49 -10.53 -3.59 1.68
N ALA A 50 -9.26 -3.96 1.88
CA ALA A 50 -8.76 -5.28 1.58
C ALA A 50 -8.87 -6.19 2.82
N GLY A 51 -9.39 -7.39 2.65
CA GLY A 51 -9.49 -8.44 3.67
C GLY A 51 -8.56 -9.60 3.34
N TYR A 52 -7.48 -9.72 4.13
CA TYR A 52 -6.51 -10.80 3.96
C TYR A 52 -7.09 -12.16 4.36
N HIS A 53 -7.78 -12.20 5.50
CA HIS A 53 -8.21 -13.47 6.10
C HIS A 53 -9.39 -14.12 5.39
N ASP A 54 -10.27 -13.33 4.80
CA ASP A 54 -11.47 -13.79 4.09
C ASP A 54 -11.42 -13.62 2.57
N GLY A 55 -10.34 -13.02 2.06
CA GLY A 55 -10.18 -12.78 0.62
C GLY A 55 -11.21 -11.80 0.06
N LYS A 56 -11.64 -10.81 0.86
CA LYS A 56 -12.74 -9.90 0.53
C LYS A 56 -12.24 -8.52 0.13
N VAL A 57 -12.91 -7.92 -0.86
CA VAL A 57 -12.83 -6.49 -1.15
C VAL A 57 -14.14 -5.85 -0.73
N THR A 58 -14.10 -4.87 0.17
CA THR A 58 -15.29 -4.14 0.64
C THR A 58 -15.22 -2.69 0.17
N VAL A 59 -16.37 -2.14 -0.23
CA VAL A 59 -16.53 -0.73 -0.61
C VAL A 59 -17.47 -0.07 0.38
N VAL A 60 -17.00 1.01 1.00
CA VAL A 60 -17.76 1.83 1.94
C VAL A 60 -17.95 3.22 1.32
N HIS A 61 -19.16 3.73 1.36
CA HIS A 61 -19.44 5.10 0.95
C HIS A 61 -18.85 6.08 1.97
N THR A 62 -18.26 7.18 1.51
CA THR A 62 -17.79 8.28 2.34
C THR A 62 -18.56 9.57 2.04
N HIS A 63 -18.85 10.35 3.07
CA HIS A 63 -19.51 11.62 2.94
C HIS A 63 -18.49 12.77 2.79
N LYS A 64 -18.93 13.92 2.27
CA LYS A 64 -18.06 15.10 2.10
C LYS A 64 -17.45 15.62 3.42
N ASP A 65 -18.11 15.38 4.54
CA ASP A 65 -17.64 15.70 5.88
C ASP A 65 -16.74 14.62 6.50
N GLY A 66 -16.31 13.66 5.70
CA GLY A 66 -15.41 12.56 6.06
C GLY A 66 -16.08 11.38 6.73
N ARG A 67 -17.35 11.48 7.15
CA ARG A 67 -18.07 10.37 7.80
C ARG A 67 -18.14 9.15 6.87
N LEU A 68 -18.06 7.99 7.48
CA LEU A 68 -18.36 6.71 6.83
C LEU A 68 -19.87 6.54 6.71
N GLY A 69 -20.32 6.19 5.51
CA GLY A 69 -21.70 5.81 5.22
C GLY A 69 -21.88 4.30 5.24
N SER A 70 -22.81 3.80 4.42
CA SER A 70 -23.08 2.37 4.32
C SER A 70 -22.00 1.60 3.54
N VAL A 71 -21.88 0.30 3.84
CA VAL A 71 -21.21 -0.65 2.95
C VAL A 71 -22.04 -0.78 1.67
N MET A 72 -21.43 -0.48 0.54
CA MET A 72 -22.09 -0.51 -0.77
C MET A 72 -22.00 -1.89 -1.41
N ASP A 73 -20.81 -2.49 -1.33
CA ASP A 73 -20.56 -3.81 -1.93
C ASP A 73 -19.47 -4.55 -1.17
N GLY A 74 -19.47 -5.88 -1.31
CA GLY A 74 -18.45 -6.77 -0.78
C GLY A 74 -18.26 -7.98 -1.69
N VAL A 75 -17.07 -8.11 -2.28
CA VAL A 75 -16.76 -9.18 -3.23
C VAL A 75 -15.72 -10.11 -2.61
N PHE A 76 -16.10 -11.38 -2.43
CA PHE A 76 -15.15 -12.43 -2.06
C PHE A 76 -14.41 -12.93 -3.31
N HIS A 77 -13.10 -12.91 -3.27
CA HIS A 77 -12.30 -13.54 -4.29
C HIS A 77 -12.48 -15.06 -4.26
N LYS A 78 -12.44 -15.67 -5.43
CA LYS A 78 -12.51 -17.12 -5.61
C LYS A 78 -11.30 -17.56 -6.44
N GLY A 79 -10.77 -18.71 -6.12
CA GLY A 79 -9.63 -19.32 -6.80
C GLY A 79 -8.84 -20.20 -5.85
N LEU A 80 -7.92 -20.94 -6.43
CA LEU A 80 -6.91 -21.73 -5.73
C LEU A 80 -5.54 -21.18 -6.15
N GLY A 81 -4.67 -21.01 -5.16
CA GLY A 81 -3.27 -20.69 -5.39
C GLY A 81 -2.45 -21.96 -5.60
N SER A 82 -1.20 -21.93 -5.15
CA SER A 82 -0.33 -23.09 -5.09
C SER A 82 -0.53 -23.85 -3.77
N VAL A 83 0.35 -24.82 -3.50
CA VAL A 83 0.39 -25.52 -2.21
C VAL A 83 1.31 -24.83 -1.20
N ALA A 84 1.94 -23.73 -1.57
CA ALA A 84 2.84 -22.98 -0.70
C ALA A 84 2.08 -22.33 0.45
N GLU A 85 2.70 -22.22 1.60
CA GLU A 85 2.17 -21.48 2.73
C GLU A 85 1.87 -20.03 2.30
N ARG A 86 0.73 -19.48 2.71
CA ARG A 86 0.24 -18.14 2.34
C ARG A 86 -0.13 -17.93 0.87
N ASN A 87 -0.07 -18.98 0.04
CA ASN A 87 -0.41 -18.92 -1.39
C ASN A 87 -1.30 -20.10 -1.81
N PHE A 88 -2.33 -20.45 -1.05
CA PHE A 88 -3.21 -21.60 -1.33
C PHE A 88 -4.69 -21.23 -1.49
N ARG A 89 -5.10 -20.07 -1.03
CA ARG A 89 -6.46 -19.53 -1.12
C ARG A 89 -6.42 -18.01 -1.24
N PRO A 90 -7.54 -17.34 -1.58
CA PRO A 90 -7.56 -15.89 -1.66
C PRO A 90 -7.12 -15.18 -0.37
N HIS A 91 -6.22 -14.22 -0.53
CA HIS A 91 -5.70 -13.32 0.49
C HIS A 91 -5.51 -11.93 -0.12
N VAL A 92 -6.54 -11.07 -0.06
CA VAL A 92 -6.44 -9.72 -0.62
C VAL A 92 -5.61 -8.84 0.30
N ASN A 93 -4.40 -8.48 -0.13
CA ASN A 93 -3.44 -7.70 0.66
C ASN A 93 -3.53 -6.19 0.44
N CYS A 94 -3.91 -5.77 -0.76
CA CYS A 94 -3.93 -4.36 -1.11
C CYS A 94 -5.09 -4.06 -2.05
N VAL A 95 -5.69 -2.92 -1.87
CA VAL A 95 -6.64 -2.30 -2.79
C VAL A 95 -6.15 -0.91 -3.15
N ARG A 96 -6.08 -0.60 -4.45
CA ARG A 96 -5.59 0.69 -4.92
C ARG A 96 -6.36 1.15 -6.15
N PRO A 97 -7.02 2.33 -6.09
CA PRO A 97 -7.56 2.97 -7.30
C PRO A 97 -6.44 3.27 -8.29
N THR A 98 -6.75 3.17 -9.57
CA THR A 98 -5.86 3.64 -10.64
C THR A 98 -5.81 5.17 -10.63
N PRO A 99 -4.69 5.80 -11.09
CA PRO A 99 -4.54 7.26 -11.05
C PRO A 99 -5.65 8.03 -11.77
N ASP A 100 -6.20 7.45 -12.84
CA ASP A 100 -7.34 7.99 -13.59
C ASP A 100 -8.71 7.78 -12.92
N ASN A 101 -8.72 7.18 -11.73
CA ASN A 101 -9.92 6.87 -10.94
C ASN A 101 -11.00 6.03 -11.66
N LYS A 102 -10.60 5.27 -12.71
CA LYS A 102 -11.53 4.44 -13.47
C LYS A 102 -11.66 3.04 -12.91
N TYR A 103 -10.59 2.52 -12.32
CA TYR A 103 -10.51 1.14 -11.86
C TYR A 103 -9.99 1.03 -10.44
N LEU A 104 -10.27 -0.10 -9.81
CA LEU A 104 -9.73 -0.53 -8.53
C LEU A 104 -8.90 -1.80 -8.74
N CYS A 105 -7.61 -1.75 -8.46
CA CYS A 105 -6.75 -2.92 -8.40
C CYS A 105 -6.87 -3.57 -7.03
N ALA A 106 -7.25 -4.84 -6.97
CA ALA A 106 -7.28 -5.65 -5.77
C ALA A 106 -6.21 -6.75 -5.88
N VAL A 107 -5.13 -6.57 -5.13
CA VAL A 107 -3.95 -7.45 -5.16
C VAL A 107 -4.18 -8.63 -4.25
N ASP A 108 -4.19 -9.82 -4.80
CA ASP A 108 -4.43 -11.06 -4.09
C ASP A 108 -3.17 -11.93 -4.06
N ASN A 109 -2.52 -11.93 -2.90
CA ASN A 109 -1.31 -12.69 -2.62
C ASN A 109 -1.54 -14.20 -2.72
N GLY A 110 -2.71 -14.67 -2.28
CA GLY A 110 -3.00 -16.09 -2.10
C GLY A 110 -3.30 -16.85 -3.38
N ILE A 111 -3.59 -16.14 -4.47
CA ILE A 111 -3.92 -16.76 -5.77
C ILE A 111 -3.13 -16.14 -6.94
N ASP A 112 -2.07 -15.39 -6.64
CA ASP A 112 -1.15 -14.78 -7.61
C ASP A 112 -1.87 -13.95 -8.68
N GLN A 113 -2.77 -13.04 -8.26
CA GLN A 113 -3.56 -12.22 -9.16
C GLN A 113 -3.72 -10.79 -8.67
N VAL A 114 -3.81 -9.86 -9.61
CA VAL A 114 -4.43 -8.55 -9.36
C VAL A 114 -5.76 -8.53 -10.10
N LYS A 115 -6.87 -8.51 -9.36
CA LYS A 115 -8.20 -8.37 -9.96
C LYS A 115 -8.53 -6.90 -10.14
N ILE A 116 -8.99 -6.55 -11.31
CA ILE A 116 -9.24 -5.16 -11.69
C ILE A 116 -10.75 -4.96 -11.81
N TYR A 117 -11.29 -4.07 -10.99
CA TYR A 117 -12.70 -3.78 -10.91
C TYR A 117 -13.01 -2.39 -11.43
N ARG A 118 -14.22 -2.21 -11.94
CA ARG A 118 -14.86 -0.91 -12.16
C ARG A 118 -16.01 -0.76 -11.18
N ILE A 119 -16.19 0.45 -10.64
CA ILE A 119 -17.37 0.74 -9.84
C ILE A 119 -18.53 1.09 -10.75
N ASN A 120 -19.55 0.26 -10.75
CA ASN A 120 -20.82 0.60 -11.38
C ASN A 120 -21.62 1.52 -10.46
N LYS A 121 -21.50 2.85 -10.69
CA LYS A 121 -22.16 3.88 -9.89
C LYS A 121 -23.70 3.84 -9.91
N LYS A 122 -24.31 3.13 -10.88
CA LYS A 122 -25.77 2.97 -10.94
C LYS A 122 -26.28 1.82 -10.08
N LYS A 123 -25.44 0.80 -9.89
CA LYS A 123 -25.80 -0.42 -9.13
C LYS A 123 -25.10 -0.44 -7.78
N ASP A 124 -24.20 0.50 -7.52
CA ASP A 124 -23.33 0.55 -6.35
C ASP A 124 -22.55 -0.77 -6.14
N LYS A 125 -21.96 -1.29 -7.23
CA LYS A 125 -21.27 -2.59 -7.24
C LYS A 125 -19.94 -2.54 -7.95
N LEU A 126 -19.03 -3.41 -7.49
CA LEU A 126 -17.79 -3.73 -8.19
C LEU A 126 -18.10 -4.71 -9.33
N GLU A 127 -17.69 -4.36 -10.54
CA GLU A 127 -17.72 -5.22 -11.71
C GLU A 127 -16.29 -5.61 -12.11
N LEU A 128 -16.00 -6.91 -12.09
CA LEU A 128 -14.71 -7.42 -12.54
C LEU A 128 -14.57 -7.14 -14.04
N VAL A 129 -13.49 -6.43 -14.43
CA VAL A 129 -13.21 -6.10 -15.83
C VAL A 129 -12.02 -6.83 -16.38
N ASP A 130 -11.01 -7.11 -15.53
CA ASP A 130 -9.82 -7.83 -15.97
C ASP A 130 -9.08 -8.49 -14.79
N ILE A 131 -8.10 -9.35 -15.12
CA ILE A 131 -7.24 -10.04 -14.16
C ILE A 131 -5.80 -10.02 -14.69
N LEU A 132 -4.93 -9.25 -14.03
CA LEU A 132 -3.49 -9.37 -14.21
C LEU A 132 -2.99 -10.62 -13.47
N ARG A 133 -2.57 -11.64 -14.25
CA ARG A 133 -2.03 -12.88 -13.70
C ARG A 133 -0.55 -12.74 -13.42
N CYS A 134 -0.16 -13.08 -12.20
CA CYS A 134 1.22 -13.08 -11.76
C CYS A 134 1.83 -14.49 -11.84
N PRO A 135 3.16 -14.62 -11.84
CA PRO A 135 3.82 -15.92 -11.74
C PRO A 135 3.34 -16.70 -10.52
N ARG A 136 3.29 -18.02 -10.64
CA ARG A 136 2.89 -18.88 -9.50
C ARG A 136 3.87 -18.73 -8.34
N GLU A 137 3.33 -18.75 -7.12
CA GLU A 137 4.11 -18.66 -5.87
C GLU A 137 4.91 -17.36 -5.74
N SER A 138 4.56 -16.33 -6.52
CA SER A 138 5.22 -15.02 -6.41
C SER A 138 4.66 -14.14 -5.30
N GLY A 139 3.39 -14.32 -4.94
CA GLY A 139 2.71 -13.61 -3.88
C GLY A 139 2.67 -12.09 -4.08
N PRO A 140 1.94 -11.56 -5.06
CA PRO A 140 1.79 -10.11 -5.23
C PRO A 140 1.18 -9.49 -3.96
N ARG A 141 1.75 -8.38 -3.48
CA ARG A 141 1.40 -7.83 -2.17
C ARG A 141 0.85 -6.41 -2.22
N ILE A 142 1.59 -5.47 -2.78
CA ILE A 142 1.25 -4.05 -2.80
C ILE A 142 1.54 -3.47 -4.19
N ILE A 143 0.58 -2.72 -4.73
CA ILE A 143 0.75 -1.96 -5.97
C ILE A 143 0.86 -0.45 -5.67
N ARG A 144 1.76 0.23 -6.36
CA ARG A 144 1.90 1.69 -6.41
C ARG A 144 1.89 2.15 -7.86
N PHE A 145 1.40 3.36 -8.09
CA PHE A 145 1.47 3.99 -9.40
C PHE A 145 2.41 5.19 -9.37
N SER A 146 3.03 5.51 -10.51
CA SER A 146 3.70 6.78 -10.69
C SER A 146 2.68 7.93 -10.65
N ASP A 147 3.12 9.14 -10.27
CA ASP A 147 2.23 10.29 -10.13
C ASP A 147 1.59 10.71 -11.47
N ASP A 148 2.31 10.51 -12.57
CA ASP A 148 1.81 10.74 -13.93
C ASP A 148 0.87 9.63 -14.44
N GLY A 149 0.74 8.56 -13.67
CA GLY A 149 -0.16 7.45 -13.95
C GLY A 149 0.28 6.52 -15.08
N ARG A 150 1.50 6.65 -15.62
CA ARG A 150 1.98 5.81 -16.73
C ARG A 150 2.52 4.45 -16.31
N PHE A 151 2.98 4.34 -15.07
CA PHE A 151 3.65 3.13 -14.57
C PHE A 151 3.03 2.61 -13.29
N ALA A 152 3.08 1.28 -13.13
CA ALA A 152 2.68 0.58 -11.91
C ALA A 152 3.85 -0.27 -11.39
N TYR A 153 4.09 -0.18 -10.08
CA TYR A 153 5.12 -0.93 -9.35
C TYR A 153 4.43 -1.92 -8.43
N LEU A 154 4.52 -3.20 -8.75
CA LEU A 154 3.92 -4.29 -7.99
C LEU A 154 5.00 -5.02 -7.20
N LEU A 155 4.90 -4.97 -5.86
CA LEU A 155 5.77 -5.69 -4.94
C LEU A 155 5.27 -7.12 -4.76
N PHE A 156 6.18 -8.07 -4.81
CA PHE A 156 5.93 -9.50 -4.62
C PHE A 156 6.58 -10.00 -3.32
N GLU A 157 5.76 -10.50 -2.40
CA GLU A 157 6.19 -10.96 -1.08
C GLU A 157 7.06 -12.19 -1.14
N LEU A 158 6.64 -13.22 -1.91
CA LEU A 158 7.29 -14.53 -1.90
C LEU A 158 8.47 -14.61 -2.86
N SER A 159 8.40 -13.97 -4.02
CA SER A 159 9.53 -13.93 -4.95
C SER A 159 10.54 -12.81 -4.65
N ASN A 160 10.25 -11.93 -3.67
CA ASN A 160 11.13 -10.83 -3.28
C ASN A 160 11.55 -9.94 -4.46
N GLU A 161 10.57 -9.51 -5.25
CA GLU A 161 10.76 -8.71 -6.45
C GLU A 161 9.84 -7.50 -6.48
N VAL A 162 10.25 -6.48 -7.23
CA VAL A 162 9.35 -5.46 -7.79
C VAL A 162 9.23 -5.71 -9.28
N LYS A 163 8.00 -5.80 -9.78
CA LYS A 163 7.73 -5.78 -11.22
C LYS A 163 7.18 -4.42 -11.62
N VAL A 164 7.77 -3.87 -12.67
CA VAL A 164 7.35 -2.60 -13.27
C VAL A 164 6.47 -2.92 -14.47
N TYR A 165 5.31 -2.30 -14.51
CA TYR A 165 4.38 -2.38 -15.64
C TYR A 165 4.13 -0.99 -16.21
N SER A 166 3.96 -0.87 -17.53
CA SER A 166 3.23 0.26 -18.08
C SER A 166 1.74 0.14 -17.72
N TYR A 167 1.06 1.26 -17.64
CA TYR A 167 -0.39 1.30 -17.40
C TYR A 167 -1.04 2.22 -18.44
N ASP A 168 -2.06 1.69 -19.13
CA ASP A 168 -2.94 2.45 -20.00
C ASP A 168 -4.41 2.16 -19.66
N GLY A 169 -5.10 3.18 -19.13
CA GLY A 169 -6.54 3.16 -18.85
C GLY A 169 -7.39 3.86 -19.90
N SER A 170 -6.85 4.21 -21.06
CA SER A 170 -7.58 4.93 -22.12
C SER A 170 -8.58 4.04 -22.86
N GLY A 171 -8.33 2.74 -22.94
CA GLY A 171 -9.16 1.75 -23.62
C GLY A 171 -10.43 1.37 -22.87
N LYS A 172 -11.14 0.37 -23.40
CA LYS A 172 -12.32 -0.21 -22.76
C LYS A 172 -11.97 -0.95 -21.47
N ASN A 173 -10.84 -1.64 -21.47
CA ASN A 173 -10.24 -2.33 -20.35
C ASN A 173 -8.86 -1.71 -20.08
N PRO A 174 -8.36 -1.78 -18.84
CA PRO A 174 -7.01 -1.32 -18.54
C PRO A 174 -5.97 -2.28 -19.09
N GLU A 175 -4.88 -1.76 -19.58
CA GLU A 175 -3.75 -2.54 -20.07
C GLU A 175 -2.54 -2.40 -19.15
N PHE A 176 -1.90 -3.53 -18.86
CA PHE A 176 -0.67 -3.62 -18.07
C PHE A 176 0.35 -4.45 -18.84
N GLU A 177 1.45 -3.85 -19.24
CA GLU A 177 2.54 -4.53 -19.92
C GLU A 177 3.77 -4.61 -19.00
N LEU A 178 4.34 -5.81 -18.81
CA LEU A 178 5.52 -6.00 -17.98
C LEU A 178 6.75 -5.41 -18.66
N LEU A 179 7.41 -4.46 -18.00
CA LEU A 179 8.61 -3.78 -18.48
C LEU A 179 9.87 -4.32 -17.81
N GLN A 180 9.80 -4.64 -16.50
CA GLN A 180 10.98 -5.05 -15.72
C GLN A 180 10.59 -5.93 -14.55
N SER A 181 11.52 -6.81 -14.15
CA SER A 181 11.53 -7.52 -12.87
C SER A 181 12.87 -7.26 -12.18
N ILE A 182 12.85 -6.86 -10.91
CA ILE A 182 14.07 -6.53 -10.16
C ILE A 182 13.94 -6.99 -8.71
N THR A 183 15.00 -7.64 -8.18
CA THR A 183 14.97 -8.20 -6.82
C THR A 183 15.07 -7.11 -5.74
N THR A 184 14.40 -7.34 -4.60
CA THR A 184 14.50 -6.52 -3.38
C THR A 184 15.65 -6.98 -2.47
N LEU A 185 16.20 -8.17 -2.69
CA LEU A 185 17.27 -8.75 -1.86
C LEU A 185 18.61 -8.07 -2.11
N GLY A 186 19.42 -7.97 -1.06
CA GLY A 186 20.80 -7.47 -1.14
C GLY A 186 21.76 -8.51 -1.71
N LYS A 187 21.52 -9.79 -1.42
CA LYS A 187 22.29 -10.92 -1.93
C LYS A 187 21.42 -11.73 -2.90
N GLU A 188 22.00 -12.11 -4.03
CA GLU A 188 21.30 -12.90 -5.06
C GLU A 188 21.31 -14.42 -4.78
N ASP A 189 21.44 -14.85 -3.52
CA ASP A 189 21.50 -16.28 -3.21
C ASP A 189 20.06 -16.85 -3.16
N ALA A 190 19.74 -17.74 -4.09
CA ALA A 190 18.40 -18.34 -4.21
C ALA A 190 17.94 -19.10 -2.95
N ASN A 191 18.88 -19.55 -2.09
CA ASN A 191 18.57 -20.20 -0.82
C ASN A 191 18.08 -19.21 0.26
N ASP A 192 18.41 -17.92 0.15
CA ASP A 192 17.95 -16.89 1.09
C ASP A 192 16.51 -16.41 0.79
N ALA A 193 16.02 -16.63 -0.43
CA ALA A 193 14.69 -16.17 -0.83
C ALA A 193 13.56 -16.82 -0.02
N ILE A 194 13.70 -18.07 0.42
CA ILE A 194 12.67 -18.85 1.13
C ILE A 194 12.38 -18.29 2.51
N HIS A 195 13.35 -17.66 3.16
CA HIS A 195 13.22 -17.08 4.51
C HIS A 195 12.91 -15.58 4.50
N ASN A 196 12.86 -14.98 3.31
CA ASN A 196 12.65 -13.55 3.13
C ASN A 196 11.25 -13.25 2.58
N ALA A 197 10.73 -12.10 2.94
CA ALA A 197 9.43 -11.64 2.50
C ALA A 197 9.46 -10.12 2.25
N ALA A 198 9.37 -9.70 1.00
CA ALA A 198 9.24 -8.28 0.69
C ALA A 198 7.92 -7.75 1.27
N SER A 199 7.97 -6.68 2.06
CA SER A 199 6.87 -6.32 2.96
C SER A 199 6.27 -4.94 2.72
N GLY A 200 7.07 -3.92 2.49
CA GLY A 200 6.63 -2.55 2.28
C GLY A 200 7.18 -1.96 0.99
N ILE A 201 6.45 -1.00 0.41
CA ILE A 201 6.87 -0.25 -0.78
C ILE A 201 6.36 1.19 -0.70
N SER A 202 7.25 2.16 -0.87
CA SER A 202 6.93 3.59 -0.88
C SER A 202 7.73 4.33 -1.94
N MET A 203 7.10 5.33 -2.55
CA MET A 203 7.74 6.21 -3.53
C MET A 203 8.01 7.57 -2.91
N SER A 204 9.13 8.22 -3.29
CA SER A 204 9.41 9.60 -2.91
C SER A 204 8.36 10.56 -3.48
N ALA A 205 8.12 11.69 -2.81
CA ALA A 205 7.10 12.65 -3.23
C ALA A 205 7.41 13.30 -4.61
N ASP A 206 8.67 13.28 -5.03
CA ASP A 206 9.08 13.73 -6.36
C ASP A 206 9.12 12.61 -7.42
N GLY A 207 8.70 11.39 -7.06
CA GLY A 207 8.64 10.22 -7.93
C GLY A 207 10.00 9.65 -8.37
N LYS A 208 11.13 10.22 -7.92
CA LYS A 208 12.46 9.82 -8.40
C LYS A 208 13.04 8.58 -7.76
N TYR A 209 12.51 8.18 -6.60
CA TYR A 209 13.03 7.05 -5.85
C TYR A 209 11.90 6.15 -5.34
N LEU A 210 12.16 4.86 -5.39
CA LEU A 210 11.31 3.82 -4.82
C LEU A 210 12.08 3.09 -3.73
N PHE A 211 11.42 2.84 -2.60
CA PHE A 211 11.99 2.09 -1.49
C PHE A 211 11.14 0.86 -1.18
N CYS A 212 11.81 -0.26 -0.90
CA CYS A 212 11.17 -1.49 -0.45
C CYS A 212 11.83 -2.02 0.82
N THR A 213 11.05 -2.62 1.72
CA THR A 213 11.59 -3.38 2.86
C THR A 213 11.44 -4.86 2.62
N THR A 214 12.39 -5.65 3.16
CA THR A 214 12.36 -7.11 3.12
C THR A 214 12.53 -7.65 4.54
N ALA A 215 11.49 -8.33 5.04
CA ALA A 215 11.54 -9.08 6.30
C ALA A 215 12.37 -10.35 6.12
N GLY A 216 13.02 -10.81 7.19
CA GLY A 216 14.00 -11.90 7.14
C GLY A 216 15.40 -11.36 6.94
N GLU A 217 15.72 -10.80 5.77
CA GLU A 217 16.98 -10.07 5.53
C GLU A 217 17.05 -8.78 6.37
N ASN A 218 15.89 -8.23 6.77
CA ASN A 218 15.75 -7.01 7.57
C ASN A 218 16.45 -5.81 6.95
N THR A 219 16.15 -5.59 5.69
CA THR A 219 16.78 -4.55 4.88
C THR A 219 15.77 -3.57 4.29
N VAL A 220 16.28 -2.42 3.86
CA VAL A 220 15.64 -1.49 2.96
C VAL A 220 16.44 -1.37 1.68
N THR A 221 15.77 -1.51 0.55
CA THR A 221 16.36 -1.36 -0.80
C THR A 221 15.84 -0.09 -1.44
N MET A 222 16.76 0.74 -1.96
CA MET A 222 16.45 1.94 -2.72
C MET A 222 16.71 1.72 -4.20
N TYR A 223 15.76 2.20 -5.01
CA TYR A 223 15.89 2.27 -6.46
C TYR A 223 15.74 3.71 -6.93
N ALA A 224 16.55 4.12 -7.92
CA ALA A 224 16.24 5.29 -8.73
C ALA A 224 15.22 4.91 -9.81
N VAL A 225 14.26 5.80 -10.05
CA VAL A 225 13.20 5.66 -11.04
C VAL A 225 13.53 6.52 -12.25
N ASP A 226 13.66 5.90 -13.41
CA ASP A 226 13.75 6.63 -14.67
C ASP A 226 12.37 7.23 -15.00
N GLN A 227 12.31 8.55 -15.10
CA GLN A 227 11.04 9.27 -15.23
C GLN A 227 10.41 9.13 -16.64
N GLU A 228 11.16 8.70 -17.64
CA GLU A 228 10.64 8.50 -19.00
C GLU A 228 10.15 7.08 -19.23
N THR A 229 10.89 6.10 -18.72
CA THR A 229 10.64 4.67 -18.95
C THR A 229 9.98 3.95 -17.77
N GLY A 230 9.97 4.57 -16.58
CA GLY A 230 9.51 3.96 -15.33
C GLY A 230 10.46 2.89 -14.76
N LEU A 231 11.56 2.58 -15.43
CA LEU A 231 12.46 1.51 -15.04
C LEU A 231 13.23 1.85 -13.76
N LEU A 232 13.54 0.79 -13.00
CA LEU A 232 14.21 0.87 -11.71
C LEU A 232 15.69 0.53 -11.84
N THR A 233 16.54 1.34 -11.20
CA THR A 233 17.96 1.04 -11.01
C THR A 233 18.25 0.94 -9.52
N LYS A 234 18.63 -0.26 -9.04
CA LYS A 234 18.99 -0.48 -7.62
C LYS A 234 20.21 0.36 -7.25
N LYS A 235 20.10 1.10 -6.15
CA LYS A 235 21.17 1.95 -5.61
C LYS A 235 21.86 1.33 -4.42
N PHE A 236 21.08 0.79 -3.48
CA PHE A 236 21.59 0.07 -2.32
C PHE A 236 20.55 -0.91 -1.75
N THR A 237 21.04 -1.84 -0.96
CA THR A 237 20.26 -2.62 0.00
C THR A 237 21.03 -2.58 1.33
N LEU A 238 20.43 -2.01 2.39
CA LEU A 238 21.08 -1.73 3.66
C LEU A 238 20.22 -2.21 4.85
N PRO A 239 20.85 -2.64 5.97
CA PRO A 239 20.14 -3.02 7.18
C PRO A 239 19.33 -1.87 7.78
N ILE A 240 18.18 -2.19 8.39
CA ILE A 240 17.22 -1.22 8.95
C ILE A 240 17.37 -0.99 10.46
N SER A 241 18.30 -1.63 11.13
CA SER A 241 18.46 -1.57 12.59
C SER A 241 17.19 -1.96 13.36
N GLY A 242 16.48 -2.94 12.85
CA GLY A 242 15.24 -3.49 13.40
C GLY A 242 15.01 -4.90 12.88
N ASP A 243 13.90 -5.52 13.29
CA ASP A 243 13.54 -6.87 12.88
C ASP A 243 12.12 -6.94 12.34
N TYR A 244 11.94 -7.74 11.28
CA TYR A 244 10.67 -8.01 10.62
C TYR A 244 9.92 -6.71 10.22
N PRO A 245 10.45 -5.91 9.28
CA PRO A 245 9.77 -4.72 8.81
C PRO A 245 8.45 -5.08 8.14
N LYS A 246 7.38 -4.37 8.48
CA LYS A 246 6.03 -4.56 7.91
C LYS A 246 5.67 -3.49 6.90
N ASP A 247 6.14 -2.26 7.13
CA ASP A 247 5.81 -1.11 6.30
C ASP A 247 6.91 -0.06 6.37
N LEU A 248 6.98 0.77 5.35
CA LEU A 248 7.84 1.95 5.32
C LEU A 248 7.12 3.11 4.65
N MET A 249 7.50 4.32 5.02
CA MET A 249 7.06 5.52 4.32
C MET A 249 8.17 6.56 4.23
N ILE A 250 8.27 7.22 3.08
CA ILE A 250 9.13 8.37 2.87
C ILE A 250 8.39 9.61 3.34
N PHE A 251 9.09 10.50 4.04
CA PHE A 251 8.53 11.79 4.42
C PHE A 251 8.34 12.69 3.18
N PRO A 252 7.37 13.62 3.22
CA PRO A 252 7.13 14.57 2.13
C PRO A 252 8.32 15.46 1.78
N ASP A 253 9.30 15.56 2.68
CA ASP A 253 10.55 16.29 2.47
C ASP A 253 11.54 15.58 1.54
N ASN A 254 11.25 14.35 1.12
CA ASN A 254 12.11 13.47 0.34
C ASN A 254 13.49 13.17 0.97
N LYS A 255 13.66 13.46 2.28
CA LYS A 255 14.94 13.29 2.97
C LYS A 255 14.91 12.19 4.03
N HIS A 256 13.73 11.94 4.58
CA HIS A 256 13.60 11.00 5.69
C HIS A 256 12.72 9.81 5.29
N ILE A 257 13.02 8.65 5.86
CA ILE A 257 12.20 7.45 5.79
C ILE A 257 11.93 6.94 7.19
N ALA A 258 10.72 6.44 7.43
CA ALA A 258 10.35 5.72 8.64
C ALA A 258 9.99 4.28 8.32
N ILE A 259 10.44 3.33 9.15
CA ILE A 259 10.24 1.90 8.97
C ILE A 259 9.60 1.31 10.22
N ALA A 260 8.49 0.59 10.06
CA ALA A 260 7.78 -0.12 11.12
C ALA A 260 8.36 -1.52 11.28
N ASN A 261 9.12 -1.75 12.34
CA ASN A 261 9.78 -3.02 12.65
C ASN A 261 8.92 -3.82 13.62
N HIS A 262 8.06 -4.67 13.08
CA HIS A 262 7.09 -5.43 13.85
C HIS A 262 7.75 -6.39 14.85
N GLY A 263 8.79 -7.11 14.44
CA GLY A 263 9.49 -8.10 15.26
C GLY A 263 10.26 -7.48 16.41
N SER A 264 10.86 -6.31 16.21
CA SER A 264 11.59 -5.60 17.26
C SER A 264 10.78 -4.55 18.03
N ASN A 265 9.45 -4.47 17.81
CA ASN A 265 8.55 -3.53 18.49
C ASN A 265 9.07 -2.08 18.43
N SER A 266 9.42 -1.63 17.22
CA SER A 266 10.05 -0.31 17.07
C SER A 266 9.74 0.36 15.74
N ILE A 267 9.90 1.67 15.72
CA ILE A 267 10.02 2.45 14.49
C ILE A 267 11.43 3.02 14.43
N THR A 268 12.09 2.85 13.29
CA THR A 268 13.37 3.48 12.97
C THR A 268 13.17 4.59 11.95
N VAL A 269 13.90 5.70 12.13
CA VAL A 269 13.88 6.85 11.22
C VAL A 269 15.30 7.11 10.73
N PHE A 270 15.41 7.25 9.40
CA PHE A 270 16.69 7.50 8.75
C PHE A 270 16.61 8.74 7.87
N THR A 271 17.76 9.44 7.78
CA THR A 271 18.03 10.40 6.70
C THR A 271 18.65 9.67 5.52
N VAL A 272 18.22 9.99 4.32
CA VAL A 272 18.74 9.43 3.07
C VAL A 272 19.73 10.40 2.44
N ASP A 273 20.95 9.93 2.16
CA ASP A 273 21.92 10.64 1.32
C ASP A 273 21.94 10.00 -0.06
N TYR A 274 21.24 10.62 -0.99
CA TYR A 274 21.08 10.10 -2.36
C TYR A 274 22.36 10.14 -3.19
N GLU A 275 23.30 11.06 -2.86
CA GLU A 275 24.58 11.17 -3.58
C GLU A 275 25.51 10.03 -3.19
N LYS A 276 25.58 9.74 -1.89
CA LYS A 276 26.43 8.66 -1.35
C LYS A 276 25.74 7.29 -1.38
N ASN A 277 24.44 7.22 -1.66
CA ASN A 277 23.63 6.01 -1.63
C ASN A 277 23.69 5.30 -0.26
N ILE A 278 23.49 6.06 0.81
CA ILE A 278 23.45 5.56 2.19
C ILE A 278 22.24 6.10 2.95
N ILE A 279 21.91 5.40 4.04
CA ILE A 279 20.96 5.89 5.05
C ILE A 279 21.67 6.06 6.38
N MET A 280 21.31 7.08 7.13
CA MET A 280 21.85 7.39 8.46
C MET A 280 20.71 7.42 9.47
N MET A 281 20.80 6.60 10.51
CA MET A 281 19.78 6.58 11.56
C MET A 281 19.82 7.89 12.35
N ASN A 282 18.67 8.56 12.48
CA ASN A 282 18.59 9.89 13.10
C ASN A 282 18.64 9.83 14.62
N GLU A 283 18.03 8.81 15.20
CA GLU A 283 17.89 8.64 16.65
C GLU A 283 17.72 7.15 17.00
N LYS A 284 17.77 6.82 18.28
CA LYS A 284 17.48 5.46 18.74
C LYS A 284 16.07 5.04 18.30
N PRO A 285 15.87 3.75 17.98
CA PRO A 285 14.54 3.24 17.60
C PRO A 285 13.49 3.61 18.66
N ARG A 286 12.35 4.13 18.20
CA ARG A 286 11.21 4.44 19.08
C ARG A 286 10.42 3.16 19.35
N LYS A 287 10.18 2.86 20.62
CA LYS A 287 9.40 1.68 21.02
C LYS A 287 7.93 1.89 20.71
N ILE A 288 7.37 1.00 19.91
CA ILE A 288 5.94 0.90 19.60
C ILE A 288 5.65 -0.59 19.47
N GLU A 289 4.68 -1.11 20.20
CA GLU A 289 4.34 -2.52 20.20
C GLU A 289 3.77 -2.93 18.83
N THR A 290 4.37 -3.96 18.22
CA THR A 290 3.96 -4.61 16.97
C THR A 290 3.44 -3.66 15.87
N PRO A 291 4.22 -2.63 15.46
CA PRO A 291 3.77 -1.68 14.45
C PRO A 291 3.57 -2.39 13.10
N ASN A 292 2.43 -2.12 12.44
CA ASN A 292 2.05 -2.80 11.20
C ASN A 292 1.94 -1.86 10.01
N CYS A 293 1.74 -0.57 10.24
CA CYS A 293 1.51 0.42 9.20
C CYS A 293 2.06 1.77 9.63
N ILE A 294 2.64 2.50 8.69
CA ILE A 294 3.05 3.90 8.86
C ILE A 294 2.30 4.75 7.84
N HIS A 295 1.72 5.84 8.33
CA HIS A 295 1.18 6.87 7.48
C HIS A 295 1.71 8.23 7.90
N ILE A 296 2.39 8.92 7.00
CA ILE A 296 2.97 10.24 7.22
C ILE A 296 2.16 11.26 6.43
N TRP A 297 1.69 12.28 7.12
CA TRP A 297 0.89 13.33 6.53
C TRP A 297 1.46 14.69 6.89
N PRO A 298 1.76 15.58 5.93
CA PRO A 298 2.19 16.93 6.25
C PRO A 298 1.07 17.66 7.01
N VAL A 299 1.45 18.42 8.02
CA VAL A 299 0.54 19.38 8.65
C VAL A 299 0.57 20.63 7.79
N PRO A 300 -0.55 21.10 7.21
CA PRO A 300 -0.58 22.34 6.45
C PRO A 300 -0.20 23.53 7.33
N ASP A 301 0.60 24.47 6.82
CA ASP A 301 1.01 25.66 7.54
C ASP A 301 -0.19 26.55 7.93
N GLU A 302 -1.22 26.55 7.07
CA GLU A 302 -2.48 27.26 7.31
C GLU A 302 -3.62 26.24 7.49
N TRP A 303 -3.74 25.72 8.68
CA TRP A 303 -4.93 24.93 9.05
C TRP A 303 -6.03 25.88 9.48
N GLU A 304 -6.85 26.36 8.56
CA GLU A 304 -8.07 27.05 8.92
C GLU A 304 -8.99 26.08 9.67
N ASP A 305 -9.19 26.35 10.96
CA ASP A 305 -10.30 25.81 11.72
C ASP A 305 -11.59 26.36 11.06
N GLN A 306 -12.15 25.62 10.11
CA GLN A 306 -13.54 25.82 9.76
C GLN A 306 -14.33 25.39 11.00
N ALA A 307 -14.51 26.35 11.91
CA ALA A 307 -15.50 26.27 12.94
C ALA A 307 -16.82 25.87 12.28
N ASP A 308 -17.44 24.85 12.83
CA ASP A 308 -18.76 24.37 12.41
C ASP A 308 -19.74 25.52 12.28
N SER A 309 -19.95 26.02 11.07
CA SER A 309 -21.16 26.73 10.70
C SER A 309 -22.25 25.69 10.39
N ALA A 310 -22.57 24.88 11.38
CA ALA A 310 -23.69 23.96 11.37
C ALA A 310 -24.50 24.12 12.65
N GLU A 311 -24.89 25.37 12.90
CA GLU A 311 -26.09 25.70 13.66
C GLU A 311 -26.86 26.71 12.82
N ASN A 312 -27.75 26.17 12.00
CA ASN A 312 -29.10 26.69 11.70
C ASN A 312 -29.78 25.79 10.68
#